data_f85742396f510e35ee2e7cd7877b1d0c
#
_entry.id   f85742396f510e35ee2e7cd7877b1d0c
#
_cell.length_a   1.000
_cell.length_b   1.000
_cell.length_c   1.000
_cell.angle_alpha   90.00
_cell.angle_beta   90.00
_cell.angle_gamma   90.00
#
_symmetry.space_group_name_H-M   'P 1'
#
loop_
_entity.id
_entity.type
_entity.pdbx_description
1 polymer ?
#
loop_
_entity_poly.entity_id
_entity_poly.type
_entity_poly.pdbx_seq_one_letter_code
_entity_poly.pdbx_strand_id
1 'polypeptide(L)'
;MFDRMIEIYAYKHQRDEYNDRTKELVHVADCYARRTEAGGRENLYAGRIVHENEVVYTIRWRQGIEAGMVVFDNDDQRRIISVHEEGRRWRLHLKTIKTDADD
;
A
#
# COMPACT_ATOMS: atom_id res chain seq x y z
N MET A 1 3.16 2.25 -17.36
CA MET A 1 4.61 2.05 -17.27
C MET A 1 5.06 2.14 -15.82
N PHE A 2 5.85 1.19 -15.37
CA PHE A 2 6.28 1.13 -13.97
C PHE A 2 7.60 1.89 -13.83
N ASP A 3 7.48 3.14 -13.46
CA ASP A 3 8.64 4.03 -13.43
C ASP A 3 9.03 4.51 -12.03
N ARG A 4 8.34 4.03 -11.01
CA ARG A 4 8.57 4.46 -9.63
C ARG A 4 8.97 3.28 -8.77
N MET A 5 10.08 3.41 -8.07
CA MET A 5 10.51 2.36 -7.13
C MET A 5 9.85 2.59 -5.78
N ILE A 6 9.18 1.55 -5.27
CA ILE A 6 8.59 1.58 -3.94
C ILE A 6 9.16 0.43 -3.11
N GLU A 7 9.12 0.62 -1.80
CA GLU A 7 9.51 -0.41 -0.83
C GLU A 7 8.27 -0.85 -0.07
N ILE A 8 8.11 -2.15 0.11
CA ILE A 8 6.96 -2.71 0.82
C ILE A 8 7.45 -3.39 2.09
N TYR A 9 6.80 -3.07 3.20
CA TYR A 9 7.12 -3.62 4.51
C TYR A 9 5.88 -4.21 5.14
N ALA A 10 6.06 -5.21 5.97
CA ALA A 10 5.00 -5.81 6.76
C ALA A 10 5.25 -5.58 8.23
N TYR A 11 4.17 -5.51 9.00
CA TYR A 11 4.30 -5.46 10.45
C TYR A 11 4.51 -6.86 10.97
N LYS A 12 5.54 -7.02 11.76
CA LYS A 12 5.79 -8.28 12.47
C LYS A 12 5.19 -8.15 13.85
N HIS A 13 4.16 -8.96 14.11
CA HIS A 13 3.58 -9.03 15.43
C HIS A 13 4.43 -9.95 16.29
N GLN A 14 5.31 -9.38 17.09
CA GLN A 14 5.95 -10.15 18.15
C GLN A 14 5.07 -10.05 19.38
N ARG A 15 4.57 -11.19 19.83
CA ARG A 15 4.04 -11.30 21.16
C ARG A 15 5.23 -11.32 22.11
N ASP A 16 5.49 -10.18 22.70
CA ASP A 16 6.42 -10.13 23.79
C ASP A 16 5.70 -10.66 25.03
N GLU A 17 6.45 -11.25 25.94
CA GLU A 17 5.93 -11.78 27.20
C GLU A 17 5.23 -10.73 28.05
N TYR A 18 5.42 -9.48 27.75
CA TYR A 18 4.89 -8.36 28.49
C TYR A 18 3.74 -7.64 27.80
N ASN A 19 3.17 -8.23 26.76
CA ASN A 19 2.13 -7.60 25.97
C ASN A 19 2.55 -6.28 25.31
N ASP A 20 3.82 -6.04 25.22
CA ASP A 20 4.29 -4.86 24.50
C ASP A 20 4.14 -5.10 23.01
N ARG A 21 3.22 -4.35 22.42
CA ARG A 21 3.00 -4.37 20.99
C ARG A 21 4.10 -3.55 20.31
N THR A 22 5.26 -4.11 20.20
CA THR A 22 6.27 -3.51 19.35
C THR A 22 5.94 -3.84 17.92
N LYS A 23 5.42 -2.86 17.22
CA LYS A 23 5.19 -2.99 15.78
C LYS A 23 6.50 -2.78 15.07
N GLU A 24 7.11 -3.87 14.69
CA GLU A 24 8.34 -3.83 13.94
C GLU A 24 8.02 -4.00 12.46
N LEU A 25 8.60 -3.14 11.62
CA LEU A 25 8.46 -3.23 10.18
C LEU A 25 9.55 -4.14 9.63
N VAL A 26 9.13 -5.13 8.84
CA VAL A 26 10.04 -6.06 8.19
C VAL A 26 9.94 -5.83 6.69
N HIS A 27 11.09 -5.68 6.04
CA HIS A 27 11.15 -5.48 4.58
C HIS A 27 10.61 -6.72 3.86
N VAL A 28 9.68 -6.49 2.94
CA VAL A 28 9.08 -7.54 2.13
C VAL A 28 9.65 -7.52 0.72
N ALA A 29 9.64 -6.36 0.08
CA ALA A 29 10.04 -6.28 -1.31
C ALA A 29 10.33 -4.85 -1.73
N ASP A 30 11.19 -4.72 -2.73
CA ASP A 30 11.32 -3.50 -3.52
C ASP A 30 10.79 -3.80 -4.91
N CYS A 31 9.94 -2.94 -5.43
CA CYS A 31 9.39 -3.17 -6.74
C CYS A 31 9.07 -1.87 -7.45
N TYR A 32 9.06 -1.95 -8.78
CA TYR A 32 8.65 -0.82 -9.59
C TYR A 32 7.13 -0.76 -9.64
N ALA A 33 6.60 0.43 -9.57
CA ALA A 33 5.17 0.65 -9.53
C ALA A 33 4.77 1.83 -10.41
N ARG A 34 3.51 1.84 -10.79
CA ARG A 34 2.86 3.01 -11.37
C ARG A 34 1.96 3.59 -10.28
N ARG A 35 2.14 4.86 -9.99
CA ARG A 35 1.33 5.56 -9.01
C ARG A 35 0.16 6.24 -9.69
N THR A 36 -1.03 5.96 -9.24
CA THR A 36 -2.25 6.59 -9.72
C THR A 36 -2.96 7.22 -8.53
N GLU A 37 -3.19 8.51 -8.61
CA GLU A 37 -3.92 9.19 -7.56
C GLU A 37 -5.41 9.00 -7.77
N ALA A 38 -6.07 8.44 -6.76
CA ALA A 38 -7.49 8.15 -6.85
C ALA A 38 -8.37 9.37 -6.62
N GLY A 39 -7.81 10.44 -6.08
CA GLY A 39 -8.55 11.66 -5.79
C GLY A 39 -8.66 12.59 -6.99
N GLY A 40 -9.27 12.14 -8.06
CA GLY A 40 -9.46 12.95 -9.24
C GLY A 40 -10.92 13.26 -9.50
N ARG A 41 -11.19 14.02 -10.56
CA ARG A 41 -12.54 14.41 -10.96
C ARG A 41 -13.44 13.22 -11.22
N GLU A 42 -12.87 12.11 -11.60
CA GLU A 42 -13.65 10.91 -11.92
C GLU A 42 -14.40 10.36 -10.72
N ASN A 43 -13.88 10.58 -9.54
CA ASN A 43 -14.48 10.06 -8.33
C ASN A 43 -15.69 10.87 -7.86
N LEU A 44 -15.82 12.11 -8.34
CA LEU A 44 -16.96 12.93 -8.03
C LEU A 44 -18.23 12.41 -8.73
N TYR A 45 -18.07 11.72 -9.86
CA TYR A 45 -19.20 11.19 -10.61
C TYR A 45 -19.79 9.93 -9.99
N ALA A 46 -19.02 9.24 -9.20
CA ALA A 46 -19.49 8.02 -8.57
C ALA A 46 -20.28 8.27 -7.30
N GLY A 47 -20.40 9.52 -6.88
CA GLY A 47 -21.10 9.86 -5.65
C GLY A 47 -20.45 9.31 -4.40
N ARG A 48 -19.22 8.87 -4.51
CA ARG A 48 -18.48 8.33 -3.39
C ARG A 48 -17.64 9.40 -2.74
N ILE A 49 -17.63 9.37 -1.42
CA ILE A 49 -16.65 10.14 -0.68
C ILE A 49 -15.31 9.42 -0.87
N VAL A 50 -14.48 9.99 -1.75
CA VAL A 50 -13.14 9.47 -1.93
C VAL A 50 -12.23 10.24 -0.99
N HIS A 51 -11.48 9.53 -0.20
CA HIS A 51 -10.45 10.15 0.62
C HIS A 51 -9.41 10.75 -0.33
N GLU A 52 -9.16 12.05 -0.17
CA GLU A 52 -8.22 12.76 -1.03
C GLU A 52 -6.82 12.16 -1.01
N ASN A 53 -6.55 11.31 -0.03
CA ASN A 53 -5.24 10.73 0.20
C ASN A 53 -5.10 9.31 -0.36
N GLU A 54 -6.09 8.83 -1.12
CA GLU A 54 -5.99 7.51 -1.72
C GLU A 54 -5.06 7.53 -2.92
N VAL A 55 -4.14 6.57 -2.93
CA VAL A 55 -3.24 6.34 -4.04
C VAL A 55 -3.24 4.85 -4.35
N VAL A 56 -3.30 4.53 -5.63
CA VAL A 56 -3.21 3.14 -6.08
C VAL A 56 -1.86 2.93 -6.73
N TYR A 57 -1.12 1.95 -6.22
CA TYR A 57 0.13 1.51 -6.83
C TYR A 57 -0.12 0.25 -7.61
N THR A 58 0.19 0.27 -8.89
CA THR A 58 0.10 -0.90 -9.73
C THR A 58 1.49 -1.49 -9.87
N ILE A 59 1.63 -2.76 -9.50
CA ILE A 59 2.89 -3.49 -9.58
C ILE A 59 2.69 -4.77 -10.37
N ARG A 60 3.78 -5.37 -10.80
CA ARG A 60 3.72 -6.71 -11.36
C ARG A 60 3.32 -7.69 -10.27
N TRP A 61 2.58 -8.71 -10.65
CA TRP A 61 2.13 -9.71 -9.70
C TRP A 61 3.30 -10.30 -8.92
N ARG A 62 3.12 -10.43 -7.65
CA ARG A 62 4.04 -11.16 -6.79
C ARG A 62 3.30 -11.72 -5.60
N GLN A 63 3.83 -12.82 -5.08
CA GLN A 63 3.25 -13.47 -3.92
C GLN A 63 3.57 -12.71 -2.65
N GLY A 64 2.67 -12.76 -1.68
CA GLY A 64 2.95 -12.28 -0.35
C GLY A 64 2.58 -10.83 -0.06
N ILE A 65 1.89 -10.15 -0.98
CA ILE A 65 1.45 -8.79 -0.78
C ILE A 65 0.01 -8.80 -0.27
N GLU A 66 -0.21 -8.20 0.89
CA GLU A 66 -1.52 -8.23 1.55
C GLU A 66 -1.89 -6.86 2.09
N ALA A 67 -3.19 -6.68 2.34
CA ALA A 67 -3.68 -5.49 3.03
C ALA A 67 -3.09 -5.43 4.44
N GLY A 68 -2.82 -4.24 4.90
CA GLY A 68 -2.16 -4.02 6.18
C GLY A 68 -0.66 -3.78 6.07
N MET A 69 -0.08 -4.12 4.93
CA MET A 69 1.33 -3.81 4.68
C MET A 69 1.53 -2.33 4.43
N VAL A 70 2.76 -1.89 4.49
CA VAL A 70 3.13 -0.48 4.36
C VAL A 70 3.99 -0.29 3.12
N VAL A 71 3.67 0.75 2.37
CA VAL A 71 4.43 1.16 1.19
C VAL A 71 5.21 2.42 1.51
N PHE A 72 6.50 2.42 1.23
CA PHE A 72 7.32 3.62 1.28
C PHE A 72 7.62 4.06 -0.15
N ASP A 73 7.14 5.25 -0.48
CA ASP A 73 7.37 5.89 -1.76
C ASP A 73 8.14 7.18 -1.48
N ASN A 74 9.48 7.09 -1.47
CA ASN A 74 10.35 8.16 -0.98
C ASN A 74 9.98 8.52 0.45
N ASP A 75 9.52 9.74 0.69
CA ASP A 75 9.13 10.21 2.02
C ASP A 75 7.67 9.93 2.34
N ASP A 76 6.94 9.35 1.41
CA ASP A 76 5.51 9.12 1.57
C ASP A 76 5.27 7.70 2.08
N GLN A 77 4.78 7.59 3.30
CA GLN A 77 4.47 6.32 3.92
C GLN A 77 2.97 6.08 3.82
N ARG A 78 2.59 4.94 3.25
CA ARG A 78 1.19 4.61 3.02
C ARG A 78 0.88 3.20 3.45
N ARG A 79 -0.34 2.98 3.93
CA ARG A 79 -0.80 1.66 4.32
C ARG A 79 -1.69 1.09 3.22
N ILE A 80 -1.46 -0.17 2.88
CA ILE A 80 -2.29 -0.88 1.91
C ILE A 80 -3.60 -1.26 2.57
N ILE A 81 -4.71 -0.79 2.01
CA ILE A 81 -6.04 -1.10 2.54
C ILE A 81 -6.73 -2.19 1.73
N SER A 82 -6.34 -2.38 0.49
CA SER A 82 -6.86 -3.47 -0.32
C SER A 82 -5.89 -3.81 -1.43
N VAL A 83 -5.94 -5.08 -1.87
CA VAL A 83 -5.12 -5.58 -2.96
C VAL A 83 -6.05 -6.23 -3.97
N HIS A 84 -5.97 -5.80 -5.21
CA HIS A 84 -6.76 -6.35 -6.29
C HIS A 84 -5.85 -6.96 -7.34
N GLU A 85 -6.12 -8.22 -7.68
CA GLU A 85 -5.36 -8.90 -8.71
C GLU A 85 -6.01 -8.68 -10.07
N GLU A 86 -5.20 -8.30 -11.04
CA GLU A 86 -5.65 -8.15 -12.42
C GLU A 86 -5.06 -9.28 -13.26
N GLY A 87 -5.95 -10.00 -13.94
CA GLY A 87 -5.54 -11.12 -14.75
C GLY A 87 -5.04 -12.30 -13.93
N ARG A 88 -4.40 -13.25 -14.58
CA ARG A 88 -3.79 -14.37 -13.88
C ARG A 88 -2.35 -14.04 -13.57
N ARG A 89 -2.10 -13.65 -12.32
CA ARG A 89 -0.75 -13.34 -11.84
C ARG A 89 -0.03 -12.35 -12.75
N TRP A 90 -0.79 -11.34 -13.20
CA TRP A 90 -0.25 -10.33 -14.09
C TRP A 90 0.13 -9.07 -13.35
N ARG A 91 -0.83 -8.49 -12.66
CA ARG A 91 -0.62 -7.24 -11.94
C ARG A 91 -1.39 -7.23 -10.63
N LEU A 92 -0.89 -6.46 -9.67
CA LEU A 92 -1.59 -6.15 -8.44
C LEU A 92 -1.83 -4.66 -8.36
N HIS A 93 -3.01 -4.29 -7.94
CA HIS A 93 -3.36 -2.91 -7.67
C HIS A 93 -3.48 -2.74 -6.16
N LEU A 94 -2.58 -1.97 -5.59
CA LEU A 94 -2.48 -1.77 -4.15
C LEU A 94 -3.13 -0.43 -3.82
N LYS A 95 -4.32 -0.48 -3.26
CA LYS A 95 -5.01 0.72 -2.83
C LYS A 95 -4.47 1.11 -1.47
N THR A 96 -3.96 2.33 -1.37
CA THR A 96 -3.29 2.79 -0.16
C THR A 96 -3.87 4.10 0.32
N ILE A 97 -3.75 4.31 1.64
CA ILE A 97 -4.06 5.59 2.26
C ILE A 97 -2.84 6.07 3.01
N LYS A 98 -2.75 7.38 3.15
CA LYS A 98 -1.64 7.96 3.90
C LYS A 98 -1.80 7.66 5.38
N THR A 99 -0.74 7.16 5.98
CA THR A 99 -0.73 6.91 7.42
C THR A 99 -0.27 8.16 8.12
N ASP A 100 -0.94 8.48 9.23
CA ASP A 100 -0.48 9.57 10.07
C ASP A 100 0.81 9.15 10.75
N ALA A 101 1.75 10.08 10.78
CA ALA A 101 3.08 9.79 11.31
C ALA A 101 3.07 9.45 12.80
N ASP A 102 1.97 9.75 13.47
CA ASP A 102 1.85 9.51 14.91
C ASP A 102 1.29 8.16 15.27
N ASP A 103 0.93 7.38 14.29
CA ASP A 103 0.33 6.07 14.52
C ASP A 103 1.34 4.94 14.45
#